data_7213c1aabdf6037dced6a45e678ee0e1
#
_entry.id   7213c1aabdf6037dced6a45e678ee0e1
#
_cell.length_a   1.000
_cell.length_b   1.000
_cell.length_c   1.000
_cell.angle_alpha   90.00
_cell.angle_beta   90.00
_cell.angle_gamma   90.00
#
_symmetry.space_group_name_H-M   'P 1'
#
loop_
_entity.id
_entity.type
_entity.pdbx_description
1 polymer ?
#
loop_
_entity_poly.entity_id
_entity_poly.type
_entity_poly.pdbx_seq_one_letter_code
_entity_poly.pdbx_strand_id
1 'polypeptide(L)'
;TPQPVLVKEGKGVFVQPAFDNSGSKLAFLYTDDKKEQDYTMALWVSENAGEARELVSRTTTGLPEGWVVSPNQRLSFSDDASRLFFGTAPAPLRKDSTILDANRPNVQVWNWNEPVQYTVQHYNVKRDLKKAYAAVYQLDNNKLVQIADVELPDAQLPVKGMGDWALVSTSKPYSLSSMWEGRTRSDYYKVSLATGERTLIAEADYAGYRLSPAGKYVGTYNATDSCWYTINLADNRKIQLTTPQTFPAWDEDNDVPNY
;
A
#
# COMPACT_ATOMS: atom_id res chain seq x y z
N THR A 1 29.58 -0.01 -29.44
CA THR A 1 28.53 -0.78 -28.72
C THR A 1 28.72 -0.53 -27.24
N PRO A 2 27.66 -0.16 -26.49
CA PRO A 2 27.76 0.02 -25.05
C PRO A 2 28.20 -1.29 -24.41
N GLN A 3 29.12 -1.20 -23.48
CA GLN A 3 29.62 -2.36 -22.72
C GLN A 3 28.60 -2.70 -21.63
N PRO A 4 28.26 -3.98 -21.41
CA PRO A 4 27.40 -4.37 -20.31
C PRO A 4 28.10 -4.09 -18.97
N VAL A 5 27.34 -3.59 -18.00
CA VAL A 5 27.83 -3.33 -16.65
C VAL A 5 27.23 -4.39 -15.70
N LEU A 6 28.10 -5.07 -14.96
CA LEU A 6 27.65 -6.00 -13.91
C LEU A 6 27.18 -5.22 -12.69
N VAL A 7 25.88 -5.31 -12.41
CA VAL A 7 25.24 -4.56 -11.31
C VAL A 7 25.24 -5.36 -10.01
N LYS A 8 25.01 -6.65 -10.08
CA LYS A 8 25.07 -7.59 -8.95
C LYS A 8 25.21 -9.02 -9.45
N GLU A 9 26.06 -9.79 -8.81
CA GLU A 9 26.23 -11.22 -9.05
C GLU A 9 25.61 -12.03 -7.88
N GLY A 10 25.05 -13.19 -8.17
CA GLY A 10 24.51 -14.11 -7.16
C GLY A 10 23.70 -15.25 -7.75
N LYS A 11 23.46 -16.29 -6.94
CA LYS A 11 22.68 -17.48 -7.32
C LYS A 11 21.19 -17.34 -7.03
N GLY A 12 20.73 -16.16 -6.70
CA GLY A 12 19.37 -15.90 -6.30
C GLY A 12 18.41 -15.56 -7.45
N VAL A 13 17.22 -15.17 -7.07
CA VAL A 13 16.18 -14.66 -7.95
C VAL A 13 16.17 -13.14 -7.89
N PHE A 14 16.19 -12.49 -9.05
CA PHE A 14 16.12 -11.03 -9.19
C PHE A 14 14.80 -10.66 -9.84
N VAL A 15 14.05 -9.76 -9.18
CA VAL A 15 12.70 -9.36 -9.63
C VAL A 15 12.50 -7.86 -9.52
N GLN A 16 11.49 -7.35 -10.20
CA GLN A 16 11.01 -5.97 -10.13
C GLN A 16 12.08 -4.90 -10.41
N PRO A 17 12.84 -4.98 -11.50
CA PRO A 17 13.74 -3.89 -11.84
C PRO A 17 12.95 -2.61 -12.12
N ALA A 18 13.39 -1.50 -11.53
CA ALA A 18 12.81 -0.19 -11.70
C ALA A 18 13.93 0.83 -11.94
N PHE A 19 13.82 1.59 -13.02
CA PHE A 19 14.70 2.71 -13.30
C PHE A 19 14.05 4.02 -12.82
N ASP A 20 14.88 4.97 -12.43
CA ASP A 20 14.47 6.35 -12.30
C ASP A 20 14.25 6.99 -13.68
N ASN A 21 13.65 8.18 -13.71
CA ASN A 21 13.34 8.86 -14.97
C ASN A 21 14.58 9.21 -15.83
N SER A 22 15.74 9.38 -15.20
CA SER A 22 16.98 9.70 -15.88
C SER A 22 17.73 8.44 -16.39
N GLY A 23 17.35 7.26 -15.90
CA GLY A 23 18.08 6.01 -16.16
C GLY A 23 19.41 5.90 -15.40
N SER A 24 19.68 6.81 -14.47
CA SER A 24 20.92 6.82 -13.69
C SER A 24 20.89 5.90 -12.47
N LYS A 25 19.71 5.55 -11.99
CA LYS A 25 19.49 4.66 -10.84
C LYS A 25 18.66 3.46 -11.25
N LEU A 26 19.07 2.28 -10.78
CA LEU A 26 18.33 1.03 -10.93
C LEU A 26 18.09 0.42 -9.55
N ALA A 27 16.84 0.26 -9.17
CA ALA A 27 16.45 -0.48 -8.00
C ALA A 27 15.85 -1.84 -8.39
N PHE A 28 16.06 -2.85 -7.57
CA PHE A 28 15.51 -4.19 -7.78
C PHE A 28 15.42 -4.96 -6.46
N LEU A 29 14.61 -5.99 -6.47
CA LEU A 29 14.53 -6.95 -5.37
C LEU A 29 15.30 -8.20 -5.73
N TYR A 30 16.00 -8.77 -4.76
CA TYR A 30 16.66 -10.05 -4.94
C TYR A 30 16.55 -10.92 -3.68
N THR A 31 16.65 -12.21 -3.85
CA THR A 31 16.69 -13.17 -2.75
C THR A 31 17.58 -14.37 -3.13
N ASP A 32 18.33 -14.89 -2.19
CA ASP A 32 19.02 -16.18 -2.25
C ASP A 32 18.25 -17.28 -1.50
N ASP A 33 17.12 -16.93 -0.87
CA ASP A 33 16.23 -17.90 -0.24
C ASP A 33 15.55 -18.78 -1.31
N LYS A 34 15.80 -20.09 -1.24
CA LYS A 34 15.20 -21.07 -2.16
C LYS A 34 13.67 -21.10 -2.14
N LYS A 35 13.05 -20.58 -1.09
CA LYS A 35 11.59 -20.49 -0.97
C LYS A 35 11.05 -19.14 -1.42
N GLU A 36 11.91 -18.21 -1.83
CA GLU A 36 11.56 -16.86 -2.29
C GLU A 36 10.66 -16.10 -1.31
N GLN A 37 10.97 -16.18 -0.02
CA GLN A 37 10.14 -15.59 1.05
C GLN A 37 10.82 -14.41 1.76
N ASP A 38 12.11 -14.17 1.51
CA ASP A 38 12.88 -13.11 2.14
C ASP A 38 13.65 -12.34 1.06
N TYR A 39 13.09 -11.20 0.65
CA TYR A 39 13.67 -10.35 -0.37
C TYR A 39 14.44 -9.18 0.23
N THR A 40 15.53 -8.82 -0.42
CA THR A 40 16.31 -7.61 -0.14
C THR A 40 16.15 -6.63 -1.29
N MET A 41 15.96 -5.36 -0.97
CA MET A 41 15.93 -4.28 -1.95
C MET A 41 17.34 -3.70 -2.12
N ALA A 42 17.81 -3.63 -3.35
CA ALA A 42 19.12 -3.07 -3.70
C ALA A 42 18.97 -1.90 -4.68
N LEU A 43 19.96 -1.01 -4.65
CA LEU A 43 20.08 0.16 -5.52
C LEU A 43 21.45 0.18 -6.17
N TRP A 44 21.46 0.31 -7.48
CA TRP A 44 22.63 0.65 -8.28
C TRP A 44 22.53 2.09 -8.79
N VAL A 45 23.67 2.78 -8.82
CA VAL A 45 23.79 4.16 -9.31
C VAL A 45 24.91 4.23 -10.33
N SER A 46 24.61 4.75 -11.52
CA SER A 46 25.55 4.76 -12.67
C SER A 46 26.88 5.50 -12.40
N GLU A 47 26.83 6.54 -11.59
CA GLU A 47 28.01 7.32 -11.22
C GLU A 47 29.02 6.56 -10.37
N ASN A 48 28.57 5.54 -9.65
CA ASN A 48 29.38 4.79 -8.70
C ASN A 48 29.97 3.50 -9.28
N ALA A 49 29.93 3.25 -10.56
CA ALA A 49 30.54 2.15 -11.33
C ALA A 49 30.77 0.80 -10.61
N GLY A 50 30.18 0.59 -9.43
CA GLY A 50 30.33 -0.55 -8.55
C GLY A 50 29.08 -1.43 -8.48
N GLU A 51 29.11 -2.42 -7.59
CA GLU A 51 27.95 -3.25 -7.32
C GLU A 51 26.80 -2.46 -6.65
N ALA A 52 25.57 -2.95 -6.85
CA ALA A 52 24.41 -2.41 -6.19
C ALA A 52 24.51 -2.55 -4.65
N ARG A 53 24.22 -1.46 -3.94
CA ARG A 53 24.17 -1.48 -2.48
C ARG A 53 22.80 -1.97 -1.98
N GLU A 54 22.80 -2.66 -0.88
CA GLU A 54 21.56 -3.02 -0.19
C GLU A 54 20.93 -1.79 0.47
N LEU A 55 19.62 -1.62 0.30
CA LEU A 55 18.86 -0.55 0.95
C LEU A 55 18.00 -1.06 2.09
N VAL A 56 17.22 -2.11 1.83
CA VAL A 56 16.26 -2.66 2.78
C VAL A 56 16.37 -4.18 2.80
N SER A 57 16.59 -4.70 3.97
CA SER A 57 16.54 -6.13 4.28
C SER A 57 15.66 -6.35 5.52
N ARG A 58 15.46 -7.58 5.91
CA ARG A 58 14.67 -7.97 7.08
C ARG A 58 15.12 -7.29 8.39
N THR A 59 16.36 -6.85 8.47
CA THR A 59 16.95 -6.22 9.67
C THR A 59 16.98 -4.71 9.62
N THR A 60 16.44 -4.10 8.55
CA THR A 60 16.48 -2.65 8.38
C THR A 60 15.57 -1.95 9.38
N THR A 61 16.10 -0.95 10.05
CA THR A 61 15.36 -0.11 10.99
C THR A 61 14.20 0.60 10.29
N GLY A 62 13.02 0.57 10.91
CA GLY A 62 11.78 1.14 10.35
C GLY A 62 10.88 0.09 9.68
N LEU A 63 11.39 -1.10 9.38
CA LEU A 63 10.56 -2.24 9.01
C LEU A 63 9.90 -2.82 10.28
N PRO A 64 8.59 -3.10 10.29
CA PRO A 64 7.94 -3.72 11.43
C PRO A 64 8.55 -5.07 11.78
N GLU A 65 8.56 -5.42 13.05
CA GLU A 65 9.11 -6.71 13.51
C GLU A 65 8.39 -7.88 12.84
N GLY A 66 9.16 -8.85 12.35
CA GLY A 66 8.62 -10.01 11.66
C GLY A 66 8.16 -9.77 10.23
N TRP A 67 8.41 -8.57 9.67
CA TRP A 67 8.08 -8.25 8.28
C TRP A 67 9.28 -8.43 7.36
N VAL A 68 8.96 -8.54 6.06
CA VAL A 68 9.94 -8.66 4.97
C VAL A 68 9.56 -7.75 3.81
N VAL A 69 10.51 -7.48 2.92
CA VAL A 69 10.22 -6.86 1.63
C VAL A 69 9.43 -7.84 0.78
N SER A 70 8.34 -7.37 0.19
CA SER A 70 7.43 -8.20 -0.60
C SER A 70 7.57 -7.93 -2.10
N PRO A 71 7.69 -8.95 -2.94
CA PRO A 71 7.69 -8.80 -4.40
C PRO A 71 6.29 -8.57 -4.97
N ASN A 72 5.24 -8.61 -4.15
CA ASN A 72 3.87 -8.55 -4.60
C ASN A 72 3.34 -7.12 -4.82
N GLN A 73 4.12 -6.10 -4.51
CA GLN A 73 3.83 -4.71 -4.83
C GLN A 73 4.95 -4.13 -5.68
N ARG A 74 4.59 -3.39 -6.73
CA ARG A 74 5.55 -2.82 -7.67
C ARG A 74 6.52 -1.85 -7.00
N LEU A 75 7.81 -2.03 -7.29
CA LEU A 75 8.86 -1.09 -6.95
C LEU A 75 8.83 0.11 -7.91
N SER A 76 8.87 1.33 -7.39
CA SER A 76 8.88 2.55 -8.22
C SER A 76 9.60 3.71 -7.56
N PHE A 77 10.33 4.48 -8.35
CA PHE A 77 10.89 5.75 -7.92
C PHE A 77 9.85 6.87 -7.92
N SER A 78 10.06 7.88 -7.08
CA SER A 78 9.45 9.19 -7.27
C SER A 78 10.05 9.88 -8.51
N ASP A 79 9.33 10.89 -9.04
CA ASP A 79 9.73 11.58 -10.28
C ASP A 79 11.11 12.26 -10.18
N ASP A 80 11.46 12.74 -8.97
CA ASP A 80 12.75 13.35 -8.62
C ASP A 80 13.82 12.33 -8.18
N ALA A 81 13.48 11.04 -8.19
CA ALA A 81 14.35 9.94 -7.75
C ALA A 81 14.91 10.10 -6.32
N SER A 82 14.21 10.85 -5.45
CA SER A 82 14.55 10.98 -4.02
C SER A 82 13.96 9.87 -3.14
N ARG A 83 12.93 9.18 -3.64
CA ARG A 83 12.17 8.15 -2.90
C ARG A 83 11.99 6.88 -3.73
N LEU A 84 11.95 5.74 -3.02
CA LEU A 84 11.57 4.45 -3.56
C LEU A 84 10.33 3.94 -2.83
N PHE A 85 9.26 3.70 -3.58
CA PHE A 85 8.04 3.07 -3.08
C PHE A 85 8.10 1.57 -3.36
N PHE A 86 7.75 0.76 -2.37
CA PHE A 86 7.80 -0.70 -2.46
C PHE A 86 6.79 -1.34 -1.51
N GLY A 87 6.67 -2.66 -1.60
CA GLY A 87 5.79 -3.46 -0.74
C GLY A 87 6.53 -4.11 0.40
N THR A 88 5.87 -4.17 1.55
CA THR A 88 6.27 -4.97 2.70
C THR A 88 5.14 -5.90 3.11
N ALA A 89 5.44 -6.99 3.78
CA ALA A 89 4.43 -7.91 4.29
C ALA A 89 4.95 -8.64 5.54
N PRO A 90 4.06 -9.14 6.42
CA PRO A 90 4.45 -10.11 7.43
C PRO A 90 5.18 -11.29 6.76
N ALA A 91 6.26 -11.76 7.36
CA ALA A 91 7.01 -12.89 6.83
C ALA A 91 6.09 -14.12 6.70
N PRO A 92 6.05 -14.77 5.54
CA PRO A 92 5.20 -15.94 5.35
C PRO A 92 5.54 -17.04 6.36
N LEU A 93 4.52 -17.67 6.90
CA LEU A 93 4.72 -18.83 7.77
C LEU A 93 5.35 -19.97 6.97
N ARG A 94 6.51 -20.41 7.39
CA ARG A 94 7.18 -21.53 6.75
C ARG A 94 6.43 -22.82 7.07
N LYS A 95 6.08 -23.54 5.99
CA LYS A 95 5.47 -24.85 6.10
C LYS A 95 6.44 -25.82 6.77
N ASP A 96 6.01 -26.49 7.84
CA ASP A 96 6.82 -27.55 8.45
C ASP A 96 6.97 -28.70 7.46
N SER A 97 8.17 -28.90 6.97
CA SER A 97 8.49 -29.96 5.99
C SER A 97 8.67 -31.34 6.60
N THR A 98 8.67 -31.46 7.93
CA THR A 98 8.73 -32.75 8.62
C THR A 98 7.40 -33.48 8.64
N ILE A 99 6.29 -32.75 8.46
CA ILE A 99 4.93 -33.31 8.43
C ILE A 99 4.53 -33.59 6.98
N LEU A 100 4.25 -34.84 6.67
CA LEU A 100 3.70 -35.22 5.36
C LEU A 100 2.33 -34.55 5.13
N ASP A 101 2.07 -34.15 3.90
CA ASP A 101 0.81 -33.46 3.56
C ASP A 101 -0.44 -34.27 3.89
N ALA A 102 -0.35 -35.63 3.77
CA ALA A 102 -1.44 -36.53 4.16
C ALA A 102 -1.74 -36.50 5.68
N ASN A 103 -0.78 -36.12 6.51
CA ASN A 103 -0.90 -36.09 7.96
C ASN A 103 -1.26 -34.68 8.47
N ARG A 104 -1.45 -33.71 7.59
CA ARG A 104 -1.86 -32.35 7.98
C ARG A 104 -3.36 -32.30 8.23
N PRO A 105 -3.79 -31.83 9.40
CA PRO A 105 -5.20 -31.66 9.66
C PRO A 105 -5.80 -30.62 8.70
N ASN A 106 -6.93 -30.95 8.10
CA ASN A 106 -7.73 -30.02 7.32
C ASN A 106 -8.90 -29.58 8.20
N VAL A 107 -8.74 -28.45 8.87
CA VAL A 107 -9.76 -27.92 9.79
C VAL A 107 -10.43 -26.71 9.13
N GLN A 108 -11.75 -26.72 9.10
CA GLN A 108 -12.58 -25.59 8.70
C GLN A 108 -13.25 -25.02 9.96
N VAL A 109 -13.04 -23.73 10.21
CA VAL A 109 -13.69 -23.03 11.32
C VAL A 109 -14.83 -22.18 10.78
N TRP A 110 -16.04 -22.50 11.18
CA TRP A 110 -17.25 -21.75 10.85
C TRP A 110 -17.69 -20.99 12.09
N ASN A 111 -17.52 -19.68 12.08
CA ASN A 111 -17.89 -18.83 13.21
C ASN A 111 -18.90 -17.78 12.72
N TRP A 112 -20.00 -17.61 13.46
CA TRP A 112 -21.03 -16.62 13.18
C TRP A 112 -20.52 -15.16 13.28
N ASN A 113 -19.47 -14.93 14.03
CA ASN A 113 -18.85 -13.61 14.22
C ASN A 113 -17.69 -13.33 13.26
N GLU A 114 -17.50 -14.16 12.23
CA GLU A 114 -16.51 -13.91 11.20
C GLU A 114 -17.02 -12.87 10.20
N PRO A 115 -16.28 -11.77 9.99
CA PRO A 115 -16.68 -10.71 9.05
C PRO A 115 -16.64 -11.15 7.58
N VAL A 116 -15.95 -12.25 7.29
CA VAL A 116 -15.85 -12.84 5.95
C VAL A 116 -16.15 -14.32 6.06
N GLN A 117 -17.14 -14.80 5.30
CA GLN A 117 -17.50 -16.21 5.29
C GLN A 117 -16.34 -17.11 4.86
N TYR A 118 -16.22 -18.28 5.44
CA TYR A 118 -15.16 -19.26 5.16
C TYR A 118 -14.98 -19.53 3.65
N THR A 119 -16.06 -19.70 2.92
CA THR A 119 -16.01 -19.95 1.46
C THR A 119 -15.36 -18.80 0.70
N VAL A 120 -15.62 -17.57 1.11
CA VAL A 120 -15.02 -16.36 0.52
C VAL A 120 -13.53 -16.25 0.92
N GLN A 121 -13.19 -16.55 2.18
CA GLN A 121 -11.79 -16.62 2.62
C GLN A 121 -11.02 -17.65 1.82
N HIS A 122 -11.57 -18.85 1.65
CA HIS A 122 -10.95 -19.93 0.88
C HIS A 122 -10.76 -19.56 -0.60
N TYR A 123 -11.74 -18.91 -1.21
CA TYR A 123 -11.65 -18.39 -2.58
C TYR A 123 -10.53 -17.35 -2.74
N ASN A 124 -10.40 -16.47 -1.76
CA ASN A 124 -9.44 -15.36 -1.79
C ASN A 124 -8.04 -15.71 -1.29
N VAL A 125 -7.82 -16.88 -0.70
CA VAL A 125 -6.56 -17.26 -0.02
C VAL A 125 -5.31 -16.95 -0.83
N LYS A 126 -5.30 -17.25 -2.14
CA LYS A 126 -4.14 -17.00 -3.02
C LYS A 126 -3.85 -15.51 -3.21
N ARG A 127 -4.88 -14.68 -3.23
CA ARG A 127 -4.78 -13.22 -3.32
C ARG A 127 -4.30 -12.66 -1.98
N ASP A 128 -4.88 -13.13 -0.89
CA ASP A 128 -4.62 -12.60 0.45
C ASP A 128 -3.21 -12.97 0.93
N LEU A 129 -2.69 -14.14 0.56
CA LEU A 129 -1.29 -14.53 0.77
C LEU A 129 -0.28 -13.66 0.01
N LYS A 130 -0.71 -12.96 -1.05
CA LYS A 130 0.11 -12.03 -1.83
C LYS A 130 -0.11 -10.57 -1.42
N LYS A 131 -0.88 -10.31 -0.38
CA LYS A 131 -1.12 -8.94 0.08
C LYS A 131 0.19 -8.32 0.53
N ALA A 132 0.44 -7.12 0.03
CA ALA A 132 1.59 -6.30 0.40
C ALA A 132 1.11 -4.92 0.81
N TYR A 133 1.87 -4.27 1.66
CA TYR A 133 1.55 -3.00 2.28
C TYR A 133 2.59 -1.96 1.87
N ALA A 134 2.12 -0.79 1.48
CA ALA A 134 2.98 0.26 0.96
C ALA A 134 3.97 0.78 2.00
N ALA A 135 5.20 0.90 1.58
CA ALA A 135 6.28 1.56 2.31
C ALA A 135 7.08 2.46 1.36
N VAL A 136 7.79 3.42 1.91
CA VAL A 136 8.69 4.30 1.17
C VAL A 136 10.07 4.31 1.83
N TYR A 137 11.11 4.26 1.00
CA TYR A 137 12.48 4.48 1.40
C TYR A 137 12.97 5.82 0.87
N GLN A 138 13.43 6.69 1.74
CA GLN A 138 13.98 7.99 1.39
C GLN A 138 15.47 7.88 1.17
N LEU A 139 15.92 8.19 -0.04
CA LEU A 139 17.33 7.99 -0.45
C LEU A 139 18.26 9.04 0.16
N ASP A 140 17.77 10.27 0.44
CA ASP A 140 18.57 11.37 0.94
C ASP A 140 19.00 11.18 2.40
N ASN A 141 18.15 10.57 3.22
CA ASN A 141 18.41 10.37 4.64
C ASN A 141 18.47 8.90 5.07
N ASN A 142 18.38 7.97 4.10
CA ASN A 142 18.38 6.52 4.31
C ASN A 142 17.31 6.05 5.32
N LYS A 143 16.12 6.63 5.26
CA LYS A 143 15.03 6.35 6.19
C LYS A 143 13.93 5.53 5.53
N LEU A 144 13.53 4.45 6.17
CA LEU A 144 12.34 3.67 5.81
C LEU A 144 11.13 4.21 6.58
N VAL A 145 10.01 4.39 5.87
CA VAL A 145 8.73 4.77 6.45
C VAL A 145 7.66 3.79 6.00
N GLN A 146 7.01 3.12 6.96
CA GLN A 146 5.86 2.25 6.72
C GLN A 146 4.61 3.12 6.55
N ILE A 147 3.95 3.02 5.39
CA ILE A 147 2.76 3.82 5.06
C ILE A 147 1.49 3.08 5.47
N ALA A 148 1.32 1.85 4.97
CA ALA A 148 0.19 0.98 5.26
C ALA A 148 0.63 -0.24 6.06
N ASP A 149 -0.30 -0.85 6.77
CA ASP A 149 -0.06 -2.09 7.53
C ASP A 149 -1.31 -2.99 7.56
N VAL A 150 -1.29 -4.00 8.42
CA VAL A 150 -2.42 -4.93 8.53
C VAL A 150 -3.69 -4.22 9.00
N GLU A 151 -3.60 -3.21 9.85
CA GLU A 151 -4.77 -2.49 10.37
C GLU A 151 -5.27 -1.41 9.42
N LEU A 152 -4.37 -0.76 8.69
CA LEU A 152 -4.66 0.26 7.68
C LEU A 152 -4.12 -0.21 6.31
N PRO A 153 -4.80 -1.17 5.66
CA PRO A 153 -4.22 -1.90 4.55
C PRO A 153 -4.25 -1.18 3.20
N ASP A 154 -5.18 -0.26 3.02
CA ASP A 154 -5.43 0.35 1.72
C ASP A 154 -4.73 1.70 1.64
N ALA A 155 -3.81 1.87 0.68
CA ALA A 155 -3.04 3.09 0.51
C ALA A 155 -3.21 3.69 -0.88
N GLN A 156 -3.46 4.99 -0.92
CA GLN A 156 -3.36 5.81 -2.12
C GLN A 156 -2.10 6.67 -2.01
N LEU A 157 -1.20 6.51 -2.97
CA LEU A 157 0.04 7.27 -3.04
C LEU A 157 -0.13 8.44 -4.02
N PRO A 158 0.58 9.58 -3.82
CA PRO A 158 0.58 10.64 -4.80
C PRO A 158 1.11 10.14 -6.14
N VAL A 159 0.52 10.65 -7.22
CA VAL A 159 0.99 10.32 -8.57
C VAL A 159 2.44 10.77 -8.71
N LYS A 160 3.27 9.90 -9.30
CA LYS A 160 4.71 10.14 -9.43
C LYS A 160 5.49 10.23 -8.10
N GLY A 161 4.87 9.95 -6.96
CA GLY A 161 5.54 9.93 -5.65
C GLY A 161 5.98 11.28 -5.12
N MET A 162 5.45 12.41 -5.66
CA MET A 162 5.93 13.77 -5.39
C MET A 162 5.16 14.52 -4.29
N GLY A 163 4.26 13.87 -3.58
CA GLY A 163 3.54 14.51 -2.48
C GLY A 163 4.23 14.34 -1.13
N ASP A 164 3.71 15.03 -0.12
CA ASP A 164 4.15 14.87 1.27
C ASP A 164 3.30 13.86 2.04
N TRP A 165 2.12 13.55 1.51
CA TRP A 165 1.11 12.74 2.17
C TRP A 165 0.64 11.59 1.29
N ALA A 166 0.40 10.45 1.94
CA ALA A 166 -0.43 9.36 1.42
C ALA A 166 -1.80 9.39 2.12
N LEU A 167 -2.81 8.85 1.47
CA LEU A 167 -4.11 8.56 2.08
C LEU A 167 -4.17 7.06 2.35
N VAL A 168 -4.43 6.66 3.58
CA VAL A 168 -4.66 5.26 3.94
C VAL A 168 -6.05 5.07 4.51
N SER A 169 -6.62 3.89 4.34
CA SER A 169 -7.96 3.59 4.83
C SER A 169 -8.08 2.16 5.34
N THR A 170 -9.12 1.97 6.15
CA THR A 170 -9.53 0.65 6.62
C THR A 170 -11.04 0.57 6.76
N SER A 171 -11.59 -0.55 6.34
CA SER A 171 -12.98 -0.93 6.61
C SER A 171 -13.12 -2.03 7.65
N LYS A 172 -12.00 -2.51 8.19
CA LYS A 172 -11.97 -3.65 9.13
C LYS A 172 -12.92 -3.50 10.32
N PRO A 173 -12.97 -2.34 11.01
CA PRO A 173 -13.87 -2.18 12.16
C PRO A 173 -15.35 -2.36 11.81
N TYR A 174 -15.70 -2.14 10.54
CA TYR A 174 -17.09 -2.12 10.05
C TYR A 174 -17.44 -3.35 9.20
N SER A 175 -16.51 -4.28 9.01
CA SER A 175 -16.68 -5.41 8.10
C SER A 175 -17.83 -6.33 8.49
N LEU A 176 -18.09 -6.53 9.79
CA LEU A 176 -19.22 -7.32 10.25
C LEU A 176 -20.56 -6.60 10.00
N SER A 177 -20.66 -5.31 10.33
CA SER A 177 -21.89 -4.54 10.14
C SER A 177 -22.23 -4.35 8.65
N SER A 178 -21.23 -4.27 7.78
CA SER A 178 -21.43 -4.11 6.33
C SER A 178 -22.21 -5.25 5.68
N MET A 179 -22.21 -6.45 6.29
CA MET A 179 -23.00 -7.59 5.82
C MET A 179 -24.51 -7.34 5.92
N TRP A 180 -24.93 -6.48 6.83
CA TRP A 180 -26.34 -6.14 7.08
C TRP A 180 -26.73 -4.78 6.49
N GLU A 181 -25.78 -3.84 6.45
CA GLU A 181 -26.01 -2.47 5.98
C GLU A 181 -25.99 -2.36 4.45
N GLY A 182 -25.47 -3.37 3.74
CA GLY A 182 -25.33 -3.35 2.28
C GLY A 182 -24.28 -2.36 1.76
N ARG A 183 -23.64 -1.59 2.65
CA ARG A 183 -22.57 -0.63 2.38
C ARG A 183 -21.47 -0.77 3.44
N THR A 184 -20.27 -0.39 3.09
CA THR A 184 -19.11 -0.49 3.98
C THR A 184 -18.65 0.91 4.39
N ARG A 185 -18.58 1.16 5.68
CA ARG A 185 -17.92 2.33 6.26
C ARG A 185 -16.41 2.14 6.25
N SER A 186 -15.68 3.24 6.22
CA SER A 186 -14.22 3.23 6.32
C SER A 186 -13.73 4.39 7.15
N ASP A 187 -12.58 4.18 7.80
CA ASP A 187 -11.79 5.23 8.40
C ASP A 187 -10.70 5.65 7.41
N TYR A 188 -10.43 6.94 7.35
CA TYR A 188 -9.44 7.53 6.46
C TYR A 188 -8.43 8.35 7.24
N TYR A 189 -7.15 8.09 6.96
CA TYR A 189 -6.02 8.78 7.58
C TYR A 189 -5.10 9.35 6.53
N LYS A 190 -4.57 10.54 6.76
CA LYS A 190 -3.37 11.00 6.07
C LYS A 190 -2.14 10.45 6.76
N VAL A 191 -1.14 10.07 5.98
CA VAL A 191 0.15 9.58 6.48
C VAL A 191 1.26 10.44 5.90
N SER A 192 2.11 10.98 6.77
CA SER A 192 3.30 11.71 6.34
C SER A 192 4.31 10.75 5.70
N LEU A 193 4.69 11.00 4.45
CA LEU A 193 5.72 10.21 3.77
C LEU A 193 7.11 10.43 4.36
N ALA A 194 7.31 11.54 5.10
CA ALA A 194 8.58 11.84 5.76
C ALA A 194 8.74 11.16 7.12
N THR A 195 7.65 11.08 7.91
CA THR A 195 7.72 10.62 9.30
C THR A 195 6.98 9.32 9.56
N GLY A 196 5.93 9.00 8.78
CA GLY A 196 4.99 7.91 9.02
C GLY A 196 3.87 8.29 10.00
N GLU A 197 3.83 9.55 10.45
CA GLU A 197 2.77 10.04 11.34
C GLU A 197 1.40 9.96 10.65
N ARG A 198 0.42 9.43 11.39
CA ARG A 198 -0.95 9.22 10.93
C ARG A 198 -1.91 10.19 11.61
N THR A 199 -2.73 10.86 10.83
CA THR A 199 -3.78 11.75 11.33
C THR A 199 -5.12 11.36 10.73
N LEU A 200 -6.12 11.16 11.58
CA LEU A 200 -7.49 10.83 11.16
C LEU A 200 -8.09 12.00 10.37
N ILE A 201 -8.70 11.68 9.22
CA ILE A 201 -9.43 12.63 8.36
C ILE A 201 -10.92 12.42 8.49
N ALA A 202 -11.37 11.17 8.47
CA ALA A 202 -12.76 10.79 8.60
C ALA A 202 -12.89 9.43 9.27
N GLU A 203 -13.91 9.27 10.09
CA GLU A 203 -14.23 8.06 10.83
C GLU A 203 -15.60 7.55 10.44
N ALA A 204 -15.75 6.24 10.28
CA ALA A 204 -17.02 5.55 10.01
C ALA A 204 -17.82 6.12 8.83
N ASP A 205 -17.11 6.62 7.80
CA ASP A 205 -17.76 7.30 6.68
C ASP A 205 -18.06 6.32 5.53
N TYR A 206 -19.24 6.44 4.93
CA TYR A 206 -19.63 5.72 3.72
C TYR A 206 -19.07 6.35 2.46
N ALA A 207 -18.65 7.62 2.52
CA ALA A 207 -18.12 8.33 1.38
C ALA A 207 -16.77 7.77 0.93
N GLY A 208 -16.54 7.77 -0.37
CA GLY A 208 -15.22 7.50 -0.93
C GLY A 208 -14.33 8.72 -0.86
N TYR A 209 -13.11 8.54 -0.39
CA TYR A 209 -12.08 9.57 -0.34
C TYR A 209 -11.00 9.30 -1.38
N ARG A 210 -10.60 10.34 -2.12
CA ARG A 210 -9.60 10.23 -3.20
C ARG A 210 -8.51 11.24 -3.02
N LEU A 211 -7.27 10.74 -2.99
CA LEU A 211 -6.08 11.58 -2.93
C LEU A 211 -5.89 12.31 -4.27
N SER A 212 -5.62 13.61 -4.22
CA SER A 212 -5.26 14.38 -5.41
C SER A 212 -3.92 13.91 -5.98
N PRO A 213 -3.67 14.05 -7.30
CA PRO A 213 -2.43 13.60 -7.92
C PRO A 213 -1.15 14.10 -7.25
N ALA A 214 -1.16 15.35 -6.79
CA ALA A 214 -0.03 15.96 -6.10
C ALA A 214 0.04 15.63 -4.60
N GLY A 215 -0.90 14.84 -4.04
CA GLY A 215 -0.91 14.49 -2.62
C GLY A 215 -1.18 15.67 -1.67
N LYS A 216 -1.81 16.76 -2.16
CA LYS A 216 -2.08 17.97 -1.35
C LYS A 216 -3.49 18.03 -0.81
N TYR A 217 -4.43 17.42 -1.51
CA TYR A 217 -5.85 17.45 -1.20
C TYR A 217 -6.46 16.06 -1.24
N VAL A 218 -7.55 15.91 -0.53
CA VAL A 218 -8.42 14.74 -0.64
C VAL A 218 -9.81 15.20 -1.05
N GLY A 219 -10.34 14.64 -2.13
CA GLY A 219 -11.71 14.89 -2.59
C GLY A 219 -12.68 13.86 -2.02
N THR A 220 -13.89 14.29 -1.67
CA THR A 220 -14.97 13.42 -1.21
C THR A 220 -16.33 14.00 -1.57
N TYR A 221 -17.32 13.13 -1.74
CA TYR A 221 -18.72 13.50 -1.93
C TYR A 221 -19.50 13.20 -0.65
N ASN A 222 -20.29 14.17 -0.18
CA ASN A 222 -21.22 13.99 0.94
C ASN A 222 -22.64 13.82 0.40
N ALA A 223 -23.20 12.65 0.58
CA ALA A 223 -24.55 12.32 0.11
C ALA A 223 -25.67 13.04 0.90
N THR A 224 -25.39 13.45 2.14
CA THR A 224 -26.41 14.11 2.98
C THR A 224 -26.79 15.50 2.45
N ASP A 225 -25.80 16.26 1.98
CA ASP A 225 -26.01 17.61 1.42
C ASP A 225 -25.81 17.67 -0.10
N SER A 226 -25.52 16.50 -0.72
CA SER A 226 -25.30 16.34 -2.16
C SER A 226 -24.21 17.25 -2.72
N CYS A 227 -23.13 17.42 -1.95
CA CYS A 227 -22.04 18.33 -2.27
C CYS A 227 -20.69 17.65 -2.34
N TRP A 228 -19.84 18.14 -3.24
CA TRP A 228 -18.44 17.79 -3.29
C TRP A 228 -17.62 18.67 -2.35
N TYR A 229 -16.67 18.03 -1.68
CA TYR A 229 -15.74 18.67 -0.77
C TYR A 229 -14.31 18.31 -1.12
N THR A 230 -13.39 19.18 -0.76
CA THR A 230 -11.97 18.87 -0.69
C THR A 230 -11.42 19.20 0.68
N ILE A 231 -10.46 18.40 1.13
CA ILE A 231 -9.75 18.58 2.39
C ILE A 231 -8.30 18.88 2.07
N ASN A 232 -7.79 20.02 2.52
CA ASN A 232 -6.38 20.35 2.41
C ASN A 232 -5.60 19.53 3.47
N LEU A 233 -4.63 18.74 3.03
CA LEU A 233 -3.88 17.84 3.92
C LEU A 233 -2.85 18.55 4.80
N ALA A 234 -2.45 19.78 4.47
CA ALA A 234 -1.52 20.56 5.29
C ALA A 234 -2.15 21.05 6.60
N ASP A 235 -3.39 21.55 6.53
CA ASP A 235 -4.09 22.19 7.65
C ASP A 235 -5.41 21.52 8.03
N ASN A 236 -5.80 20.44 7.35
CA ASN A 236 -7.07 19.71 7.50
C ASN A 236 -8.31 20.56 7.22
N ARG A 237 -8.19 21.69 6.52
CA ARG A 237 -9.30 22.56 6.18
C ARG A 237 -10.19 21.88 5.13
N LYS A 238 -11.48 21.71 5.47
CA LYS A 238 -12.52 21.24 4.54
C LYS A 238 -13.10 22.43 3.77
N ILE A 239 -13.15 22.30 2.44
CA ILE A 239 -13.63 23.33 1.52
C ILE A 239 -14.75 22.70 0.69
N GLN A 240 -15.91 23.35 0.67
CA GLN A 240 -17.04 22.97 -0.18
C GLN A 240 -16.77 23.43 -1.62
N LEU A 241 -16.92 22.52 -2.58
CA LEU A 241 -16.67 22.80 -4.01
C LEU A 241 -17.95 23.08 -4.79
N THR A 242 -19.04 22.43 -4.41
CA THR A 242 -20.35 22.59 -5.09
C THR A 242 -21.42 22.98 -4.10
N THR A 243 -22.46 23.64 -4.61
CA THR A 243 -23.68 23.92 -3.85
C THR A 243 -24.89 23.42 -4.65
N PRO A 244 -25.96 22.91 -4.04
CA PRO A 244 -27.14 22.41 -4.74
C PRO A 244 -27.76 23.43 -5.68
N GLN A 245 -27.66 24.74 -5.34
CA GLN A 245 -28.22 25.84 -6.12
C GLN A 245 -27.44 26.14 -7.39
N THR A 246 -26.12 25.95 -7.37
CA THR A 246 -25.26 26.28 -8.52
C THR A 246 -24.94 25.07 -9.37
N PHE A 247 -24.84 23.90 -8.77
CA PHE A 247 -24.54 22.66 -9.43
C PHE A 247 -25.12 21.48 -8.62
N PRO A 248 -26.32 20.98 -8.98
CA PRO A 248 -26.87 19.79 -8.36
C PRO A 248 -25.95 18.60 -8.69
N ALA A 249 -25.40 17.99 -7.66
CA ALA A 249 -24.47 16.87 -7.79
C ALA A 249 -25.16 15.52 -7.45
N TRP A 250 -26.43 15.41 -7.70
CA TRP A 250 -27.21 14.18 -7.55
C TRP A 250 -27.83 13.77 -8.89
N ASP A 251 -28.14 12.51 -9.02
CA ASP A 251 -28.85 11.94 -10.15
C ASP A 251 -30.35 11.93 -9.85
N GLU A 252 -31.12 12.82 -10.51
CA GLU A 252 -32.57 12.98 -10.30
C GLU A 252 -33.38 11.84 -10.96
N ASP A 253 -32.77 11.16 -11.95
CA ASP A 253 -33.44 10.09 -12.70
C ASP A 253 -33.21 8.69 -12.08
N ASN A 254 -32.49 8.62 -10.97
CA ASN A 254 -32.19 7.37 -10.34
C ASN A 254 -33.22 6.96 -9.28
N ASP A 255 -33.92 5.86 -9.52
CA ASP A 255 -34.94 5.30 -8.61
C ASP A 255 -34.34 4.72 -7.31
N VAL A 256 -33.03 4.64 -7.20
CA VAL A 256 -32.33 4.16 -6.01
C VAL A 256 -31.84 5.34 -5.20
N PRO A 257 -32.07 5.39 -3.87
CA PRO A 257 -31.54 6.46 -3.04
C PRO A 257 -30.03 6.59 -3.21
N ASN A 258 -29.56 7.76 -3.61
CA ASN A 258 -28.15 8.10 -3.66
C ASN A 258 -27.64 8.31 -2.22
N TYR A 259 -27.13 7.29 -1.61
CA TYR A 259 -26.58 7.33 -0.26
C TYR A 259 -25.06 7.45 -0.26
#